data_b218b85ed9f05ed59fdb58fdb013a767
#
_entry.id   b218b85ed9f05ed59fdb58fdb013a767
#
_cell.length_a   1.000
_cell.length_b   1.000
_cell.length_c   1.000
_cell.angle_alpha   90.00
_cell.angle_beta   90.00
_cell.angle_gamma   90.00
#
_symmetry.space_group_name_H-M   'P 1'
#
loop_
_entity.id
_entity.type
_entity.pdbx_description
1 polymer ?
#
loop_
_entity_poly.entity_id
_entity_poly.type
_entity_poly.pdbx_seq_one_letter_code
_entity_poly.pdbx_strand_id
1 'polypeptide(L)'
;MKKTLSILLVATAALTMAACNSSSKESTKESSTSQSSSKTESAKKSTAETKYPVTIKTYDAEGKEIDQVFEKAPEKVITNNLSTTEILIELGLKDKIAGMLNPDNDVTDKYKADIASIPQVGDKKTVSQETVLSYEPDALLGRNMMFSEKSLGTVSAWNENKIPVYTQKASL
;
A
#
# COMPACT_ATOMS: atom_id res chain seq x y z
N MET A 1 -4.57 24.10 46.99
CA MET A 1 -3.41 24.21 47.93
C MET A 1 -2.16 23.86 47.13
N LYS A 2 -1.42 24.90 46.80
CA LYS A 2 0.04 25.12 47.05
C LYS A 2 0.92 24.10 46.37
N LYS A 3 1.60 24.54 45.23
CA LYS A 3 3.00 25.02 45.15
C LYS A 3 3.98 23.85 45.23
N THR A 4 4.96 23.74 44.35
CA THR A 4 6.15 24.56 44.02
C THR A 4 6.80 23.93 42.78
N LEU A 5 7.10 24.55 41.68
CA LEU A 5 8.21 25.43 41.32
C LEU A 5 9.59 24.96 41.81
N SER A 6 10.42 24.46 40.91
CA SER A 6 11.87 24.58 41.01
C SER A 6 12.51 24.63 39.63
N ILE A 7 13.11 25.73 39.42
CA ILE A 7 14.04 26.22 38.39
C ILE A 7 15.46 25.79 38.82
N LEU A 8 16.34 25.46 37.90
CA LEU A 8 17.77 25.81 37.81
C LEU A 8 18.37 25.06 36.61
N LEU A 9 18.79 25.68 35.56
CA LEU A 9 19.81 26.67 35.23
C LEU A 9 21.22 26.08 35.06
N VAL A 10 21.82 26.41 33.89
CA VAL A 10 23.26 26.63 33.62
C VAL A 10 24.11 25.38 33.37
N ALA A 11 25.00 25.24 32.41
CA ALA A 11 25.82 26.17 31.62
C ALA A 11 26.50 25.44 30.44
N THR A 12 26.62 26.07 29.35
CA THR A 12 27.75 26.36 28.46
C THR A 12 29.06 25.57 28.59
N ALA A 13 29.57 25.06 27.49
CA ALA A 13 30.99 25.20 27.11
C ALA A 13 31.16 24.98 25.59
N ALA A 14 31.74 25.97 24.98
CA ALA A 14 32.22 26.02 23.61
C ALA A 14 33.70 25.59 23.56
N LEU A 15 34.25 25.64 22.35
CA LEU A 15 35.66 25.54 21.92
C LEU A 15 36.14 24.15 21.51
N THR A 16 36.90 23.94 20.44
CA THR A 16 37.62 24.77 19.45
C THR A 16 38.10 23.92 18.30
N MET A 17 38.31 24.58 17.19
CA MET A 17 39.08 24.28 15.99
C MET A 17 40.34 23.43 16.16
N ALA A 18 40.66 22.63 15.14
CA ALA A 18 42.00 22.60 14.56
C ALA A 18 41.95 22.05 13.12
N ALA A 19 42.29 22.91 12.20
CA ALA A 19 42.73 22.58 10.86
C ALA A 19 44.18 22.11 10.91
N CYS A 20 44.55 21.14 10.09
CA CYS A 20 45.92 20.98 9.62
C CYS A 20 45.92 20.42 8.19
N ASN A 21 46.43 21.27 7.35
CA ASN A 21 46.85 21.08 5.98
C ASN A 21 48.22 20.43 5.94
N SER A 22 48.47 19.49 5.00
CA SER A 22 49.74 19.40 4.23
C SER A 22 49.74 18.22 3.28
N SER A 23 49.65 18.52 2.01
CA SER A 23 50.54 18.22 0.90
C SER A 23 51.47 16.99 0.96
N SER A 24 51.36 16.06 0.02
CA SER A 24 52.31 15.80 -1.08
C SER A 24 52.04 14.50 -1.85
N LYS A 25 51.85 14.64 -3.16
CA LYS A 25 52.39 13.92 -4.34
C LYS A 25 52.25 12.41 -4.49
N GLU A 26 51.45 12.10 -5.53
CA GLU A 26 51.85 11.42 -6.81
C GLU A 26 52.07 9.90 -6.78
N SER A 27 51.10 9.18 -7.40
CA SER A 27 51.33 8.35 -8.61
C SER A 27 50.05 7.64 -9.08
N THR A 28 49.66 7.99 -10.25
CA THR A 28 48.98 7.32 -11.36
C THR A 28 48.55 5.85 -11.17
N LYS A 29 47.23 5.53 -11.27
CA LYS A 29 46.72 4.58 -12.28
C LYS A 29 45.21 4.64 -12.38
N GLU A 30 44.77 4.79 -13.62
CA GLU A 30 43.36 4.78 -14.08
C GLU A 30 42.61 3.54 -13.63
N SER A 31 41.32 3.75 -13.24
CA SER A 31 40.23 2.86 -13.66
C SER A 31 38.88 3.53 -13.40
N SER A 32 38.25 3.88 -14.48
CA SER A 32 36.83 4.12 -14.78
C SER A 32 35.86 4.29 -13.60
N THR A 33 35.51 5.54 -13.36
CA THR A 33 34.37 5.97 -12.56
C THR A 33 33.10 5.96 -13.42
N SER A 34 32.18 5.06 -13.14
CA SER A 34 30.78 5.17 -13.61
C SER A 34 30.06 6.13 -12.69
N GLN A 35 29.92 7.36 -13.09
CA GLN A 35 28.96 8.30 -12.52
C GLN A 35 27.55 7.84 -12.87
N SER A 36 26.83 7.27 -11.89
CA SER A 36 25.38 7.13 -11.96
C SER A 36 24.76 8.48 -11.64
N SER A 37 24.53 9.28 -12.65
CA SER A 37 23.63 10.42 -12.56
C SER A 37 22.20 9.90 -12.48
N SER A 38 21.58 9.98 -11.34
CA SER A 38 20.15 9.77 -11.15
C SER A 38 19.40 10.86 -11.91
N LYS A 39 19.06 10.55 -13.15
CA LYS A 39 18.13 11.33 -13.95
C LYS A 39 16.74 10.98 -13.43
N THR A 40 16.13 11.91 -12.71
CA THR A 40 14.70 11.88 -12.38
C THR A 40 13.94 11.92 -13.71
N GLU A 41 13.61 10.76 -14.22
CA GLU A 41 12.76 10.62 -15.39
C GLU A 41 11.33 10.78 -14.90
N SER A 42 10.79 11.95 -15.16
CA SER A 42 9.37 12.26 -15.01
C SER A 42 8.59 11.19 -15.78
N ALA A 43 7.90 10.32 -15.08
CA ALA A 43 7.10 9.26 -15.68
C ALA A 43 6.05 9.91 -16.60
N LYS A 44 6.32 9.89 -17.89
CA LYS A 44 5.37 10.23 -18.94
C LYS A 44 4.23 9.22 -18.79
N LYS A 45 3.06 9.70 -18.34
CA LYS A 45 1.82 8.93 -18.23
C LYS A 45 1.52 8.32 -19.61
N SER A 46 1.94 7.08 -19.82
CA SER A 46 1.58 6.29 -20.98
C SER A 46 0.11 5.89 -20.78
N THR A 47 -0.79 6.60 -21.45
CA THR A 47 -2.17 6.17 -21.62
C THR A 47 -2.23 5.07 -22.68
N ALA A 48 -1.57 3.95 -22.45
CA ALA A 48 -1.84 2.75 -23.20
C ALA A 48 -3.19 2.22 -22.68
N GLU A 49 -4.21 2.30 -23.50
CA GLU A 49 -5.53 1.75 -23.21
C GLU A 49 -5.39 0.24 -22.97
N THR A 50 -5.70 -0.22 -21.75
CA THR A 50 -5.65 -1.64 -21.42
C THR A 50 -6.75 -2.37 -22.18
N LYS A 51 -6.38 -3.37 -22.98
CA LYS A 51 -7.33 -4.19 -23.71
C LYS A 51 -7.81 -5.33 -22.80
N TYR A 52 -9.10 -5.43 -22.61
CA TYR A 52 -9.76 -6.51 -21.87
C TYR A 52 -10.24 -7.62 -22.81
N PRO A 53 -10.35 -8.89 -22.35
CA PRO A 53 -10.03 -9.35 -21.00
C PRO A 53 -8.53 -9.34 -20.70
N VAL A 54 -8.19 -9.18 -19.41
CA VAL A 54 -6.82 -9.28 -18.92
C VAL A 54 -6.72 -10.46 -17.95
N THR A 55 -5.75 -11.32 -18.16
CA THR A 55 -5.41 -12.40 -17.21
C THR A 55 -4.18 -11.99 -16.42
N ILE A 56 -4.29 -12.01 -15.11
CA ILE A 56 -3.19 -11.69 -14.19
C ILE A 56 -2.99 -12.83 -13.20
N LYS A 57 -1.78 -12.91 -12.64
CA LYS A 57 -1.49 -13.83 -11.54
C LYS A 57 -1.98 -13.26 -10.22
N THR A 58 -2.65 -14.10 -9.44
CA THR A 58 -3.11 -13.79 -8.10
C THR A 58 -2.85 -15.01 -7.20
N TYR A 59 -3.24 -14.97 -5.94
CA TYR A 59 -2.94 -16.04 -4.98
C TYR A 59 -4.21 -16.44 -4.21
N ASP A 60 -4.40 -17.73 -4.00
CA ASP A 60 -5.41 -18.24 -3.08
C ASP A 60 -5.00 -18.04 -1.61
N ALA A 61 -5.85 -18.45 -0.67
CA ALA A 61 -5.62 -18.28 0.75
C ALA A 61 -4.33 -18.97 1.25
N GLU A 62 -3.94 -20.06 0.63
CA GLU A 62 -2.74 -20.83 0.91
C GLU A 62 -1.49 -20.28 0.25
N GLY A 63 -1.62 -19.23 -0.56
CA GLY A 63 -0.53 -18.57 -1.28
C GLY A 63 -0.11 -19.31 -2.55
N LYS A 64 -0.95 -20.19 -3.09
CA LYS A 64 -0.77 -20.81 -4.39
C LYS A 64 -1.15 -19.81 -5.47
N GLU A 65 -0.30 -19.69 -6.49
CA GLU A 65 -0.55 -18.84 -7.64
C GLU A 65 -1.66 -19.42 -8.52
N ILE A 66 -2.60 -18.56 -8.90
CA ILE A 66 -3.71 -18.88 -9.78
C ILE A 66 -3.88 -17.78 -10.84
N ASP A 67 -4.49 -18.11 -11.96
CA ASP A 67 -4.85 -17.14 -13.00
C ASP A 67 -6.21 -16.50 -12.68
N GLN A 68 -6.25 -15.17 -12.74
CA GLN A 68 -7.47 -14.40 -12.56
C GLN A 68 -7.77 -13.58 -13.81
N VAL A 69 -8.95 -13.74 -14.34
CA VAL A 69 -9.41 -12.97 -15.50
C VAL A 69 -10.25 -11.79 -15.06
N PHE A 70 -9.93 -10.61 -15.61
CA PHE A 70 -10.72 -9.40 -15.51
C PHE A 70 -11.30 -9.12 -16.89
N GLU A 71 -12.62 -9.22 -17.03
CA GLU A 71 -13.33 -8.97 -18.31
C GLU A 71 -13.40 -7.49 -18.67
N LYS A 72 -13.29 -6.62 -17.67
CA LYS A 72 -13.32 -5.16 -17.80
C LYS A 72 -12.52 -4.50 -16.67
N ALA A 73 -12.26 -3.20 -16.80
CA ALA A 73 -11.72 -2.40 -15.69
C ALA A 73 -12.71 -2.36 -14.53
N PRO A 74 -12.29 -2.65 -13.29
CA PRO A 74 -13.15 -2.53 -12.11
C PRO A 74 -13.58 -1.08 -11.86
N GLU A 75 -14.83 -0.90 -11.48
CA GLU A 75 -15.44 0.39 -11.16
C GLU A 75 -15.91 0.47 -9.70
N LYS A 76 -16.18 -0.68 -9.07
CA LYS A 76 -16.67 -0.81 -7.71
C LYS A 76 -15.84 -1.84 -6.94
N VAL A 77 -14.75 -1.40 -6.34
CA VAL A 77 -13.80 -2.27 -5.66
C VAL A 77 -14.06 -2.31 -4.16
N ILE A 78 -14.06 -3.49 -3.56
CA ILE A 78 -13.92 -3.65 -2.11
C ILE A 78 -12.49 -4.06 -1.78
N THR A 79 -11.87 -3.38 -0.80
CA THR A 79 -10.55 -3.72 -0.29
C THR A 79 -10.64 -4.41 1.07
N ASN A 80 -9.78 -5.41 1.31
CA ASN A 80 -9.81 -6.18 2.56
C ASN A 80 -8.74 -5.78 3.59
N ASN A 81 -7.94 -4.74 3.31
CA ASN A 81 -6.93 -4.25 4.23
C ASN A 81 -6.51 -2.81 3.91
N LEU A 82 -6.00 -2.11 4.93
CA LEU A 82 -5.62 -0.70 4.85
C LEU A 82 -4.59 -0.43 3.74
N SER A 83 -3.51 -1.21 3.67
CA SER A 83 -2.43 -0.98 2.69
C SER A 83 -2.90 -1.03 1.24
N THR A 84 -3.83 -1.94 0.90
CA THR A 84 -4.40 -1.99 -0.46
C THR A 84 -5.25 -0.75 -0.75
N THR A 85 -6.01 -0.29 0.24
CA THR A 85 -6.79 0.94 0.11
C THR A 85 -5.90 2.16 -0.11
N GLU A 86 -4.82 2.30 0.66
CA GLU A 86 -3.83 3.38 0.52
C GLU A 86 -3.17 3.37 -0.86
N ILE A 87 -2.82 2.18 -1.40
CA ILE A 87 -2.27 2.06 -2.76
C ILE A 87 -3.26 2.58 -3.80
N LEU A 88 -4.54 2.23 -3.70
CA LEU A 88 -5.55 2.73 -4.65
C LEU A 88 -5.73 4.25 -4.54
N ILE A 89 -5.66 4.82 -3.34
CA ILE A 89 -5.70 6.28 -3.13
C ILE A 89 -4.49 6.93 -3.79
N GLU A 90 -3.27 6.41 -3.60
CA GLU A 90 -2.05 6.93 -4.23
C GLU A 90 -2.09 6.87 -5.76
N LEU A 91 -2.75 5.87 -6.31
CA LEU A 91 -2.96 5.75 -7.76
C LEU A 91 -4.07 6.67 -8.29
N GLY A 92 -4.73 7.45 -7.43
CA GLY A 92 -5.85 8.32 -7.80
C GLY A 92 -7.14 7.55 -8.10
N LEU A 93 -7.29 6.34 -7.56
CA LEU A 93 -8.43 5.45 -7.81
C LEU A 93 -9.40 5.40 -6.62
N LYS A 94 -9.36 6.38 -5.71
CA LYS A 94 -10.25 6.44 -4.55
C LYS A 94 -11.73 6.30 -4.93
N ASP A 95 -12.14 6.97 -5.99
CA ASP A 95 -13.54 6.97 -6.44
C ASP A 95 -14.03 5.60 -6.97
N LYS A 96 -13.11 4.65 -7.18
CA LYS A 96 -13.42 3.27 -7.52
C LYS A 96 -13.60 2.37 -6.29
N ILE A 97 -13.31 2.87 -5.09
CA ILE A 97 -13.44 2.10 -3.85
C ILE A 97 -14.87 2.23 -3.34
N ALA A 98 -15.67 1.18 -3.54
CA ALA A 98 -17.05 1.11 -3.04
C ALA A 98 -17.10 0.87 -1.52
N GLY A 99 -16.02 0.31 -0.95
CA GLY A 99 -15.89 0.10 0.48
C GLY A 99 -14.59 -0.60 0.86
N MET A 100 -14.30 -0.63 2.14
CA MET A 100 -13.15 -1.33 2.70
C MET A 100 -13.51 -2.05 3.99
N LEU A 101 -12.80 -3.12 4.34
CA LEU A 101 -12.87 -3.65 5.69
C LEU A 101 -12.27 -2.65 6.68
N ASN A 102 -12.75 -2.68 7.92
CA ASN A 102 -12.22 -1.81 8.96
C ASN A 102 -10.68 -1.85 8.98
N PRO A 103 -10.02 -0.70 9.10
CA PRO A 103 -8.57 -0.64 9.14
C PRO A 103 -7.97 -1.61 10.17
N ASP A 104 -6.92 -2.29 9.79
CA ASP A 104 -6.21 -3.25 10.65
C ASP A 104 -5.02 -2.65 11.39
N ASN A 105 -4.72 -1.38 11.09
CA ASN A 105 -3.67 -0.57 11.72
C ASN A 105 -4.13 0.88 11.83
N ASP A 106 -3.39 1.69 12.56
CA ASP A 106 -3.63 3.12 12.64
C ASP A 106 -3.47 3.77 11.26
N VAL A 107 -4.47 4.55 10.89
CA VAL A 107 -4.44 5.33 9.64
C VAL A 107 -3.51 6.52 9.82
N THR A 108 -2.53 6.65 8.94
CA THR A 108 -1.61 7.80 8.96
C THR A 108 -2.35 9.10 8.59
N ASP A 109 -1.84 10.23 9.08
CA ASP A 109 -2.48 11.56 8.86
C ASP A 109 -2.71 11.87 7.38
N LYS A 110 -1.81 11.40 6.53
CA LYS A 110 -1.89 11.56 5.07
C LYS A 110 -3.19 11.02 4.48
N TYR A 111 -3.70 9.90 4.98
CA TYR A 111 -4.85 9.20 4.40
C TYR A 111 -6.14 9.33 5.23
N LYS A 112 -6.08 9.95 6.42
CA LYS A 112 -7.23 10.02 7.34
C LYS A 112 -8.50 10.57 6.68
N ALA A 113 -8.39 11.66 5.94
CA ALA A 113 -9.53 12.28 5.29
C ALA A 113 -10.13 11.38 4.20
N ASP A 114 -9.28 10.75 3.38
CA ASP A 114 -9.71 9.86 2.32
C ASP A 114 -10.33 8.59 2.89
N ILE A 115 -9.68 7.94 3.84
CA ILE A 115 -10.17 6.72 4.50
C ILE A 115 -11.50 6.98 5.22
N ALA A 116 -11.65 8.12 5.91
CA ALA A 116 -12.90 8.49 6.58
C ALA A 116 -14.09 8.67 5.62
N SER A 117 -13.82 8.94 4.34
CA SER A 117 -14.85 9.07 3.30
C SER A 117 -15.25 7.76 2.63
N ILE A 118 -14.50 6.66 2.87
CA ILE A 118 -14.77 5.34 2.29
C ILE A 118 -15.70 4.54 3.22
N PRO A 119 -16.79 3.94 2.69
CA PRO A 119 -17.67 3.10 3.48
C PRO A 119 -16.93 1.94 4.15
N GLN A 120 -17.15 1.76 5.46
CA GLN A 120 -16.64 0.63 6.22
C GLN A 120 -17.58 -0.56 6.06
N VAL A 121 -17.15 -1.63 5.41
CA VAL A 121 -17.96 -2.82 5.11
C VAL A 121 -18.13 -3.71 6.34
N GLY A 122 -17.20 -3.66 7.26
CA GLY A 122 -17.24 -4.43 8.49
C GLY A 122 -15.87 -4.87 8.99
N ASP A 123 -15.86 -5.57 10.12
CA ASP A 123 -14.67 -6.10 10.75
C ASP A 123 -14.27 -7.44 10.12
N LYS A 124 -12.98 -7.70 10.02
CA LYS A 124 -12.40 -8.94 9.43
C LYS A 124 -12.93 -10.23 10.04
N LYS A 125 -13.37 -10.21 11.30
CA LYS A 125 -13.84 -11.40 12.03
C LYS A 125 -15.33 -11.67 11.83
N THR A 126 -16.09 -10.65 11.46
CA THR A 126 -17.54 -10.69 11.43
C THR A 126 -18.15 -10.43 10.07
N VAL A 127 -17.35 -9.95 9.11
CA VAL A 127 -17.83 -9.68 7.76
C VAL A 127 -18.23 -10.99 7.05
N SER A 128 -19.39 -10.99 6.40
CA SER A 128 -19.85 -12.10 5.57
C SER A 128 -19.79 -11.76 4.08
N GLN A 129 -19.89 -12.79 3.23
CA GLN A 129 -19.99 -12.60 1.77
C GLN A 129 -21.23 -11.77 1.43
N GLU A 130 -22.38 -12.03 2.08
CA GLU A 130 -23.62 -11.28 1.83
C GLU A 130 -23.44 -9.80 2.15
N THR A 131 -22.73 -9.47 3.24
CA THR A 131 -22.42 -8.08 3.57
C THR A 131 -21.60 -7.42 2.45
N VAL A 132 -20.57 -8.11 1.95
CA VAL A 132 -19.75 -7.59 0.83
C VAL A 132 -20.57 -7.45 -0.44
N LEU A 133 -21.41 -8.45 -0.79
CA LEU A 133 -22.28 -8.43 -1.96
C LEU A 133 -23.30 -7.28 -1.93
N SER A 134 -23.74 -6.85 -0.75
CA SER A 134 -24.69 -5.72 -0.62
C SER A 134 -24.12 -4.39 -1.12
N TYR A 135 -22.80 -4.27 -1.26
CA TYR A 135 -22.13 -3.12 -1.87
C TYR A 135 -22.02 -3.23 -3.40
N GLU A 136 -22.50 -4.33 -4.00
CA GLU A 136 -22.46 -4.63 -5.44
C GLU A 136 -21.06 -4.45 -6.05
N PRO A 137 -20.00 -5.05 -5.48
CA PRO A 137 -18.67 -4.90 -6.02
C PRO A 137 -18.53 -5.62 -7.37
N ASP A 138 -17.66 -5.11 -8.21
CA ASP A 138 -17.24 -5.78 -9.45
C ASP A 138 -15.79 -6.27 -9.39
N ALA A 139 -15.08 -6.07 -8.27
CA ALA A 139 -13.83 -6.71 -7.94
C ALA A 139 -13.53 -6.64 -6.44
N LEU A 140 -12.72 -7.58 -5.94
CA LEU A 140 -12.17 -7.57 -4.59
C LEU A 140 -10.65 -7.53 -4.64
N LEU A 141 -10.03 -6.68 -3.82
CA LEU A 141 -8.58 -6.53 -3.76
C LEU A 141 -8.07 -6.64 -2.33
N GLY A 142 -6.93 -7.31 -2.15
CA GLY A 142 -6.27 -7.30 -0.85
C GLY A 142 -5.38 -8.48 -0.54
N ARG A 143 -5.28 -8.83 0.74
CA ARG A 143 -4.46 -9.95 1.21
C ARG A 143 -5.13 -11.29 0.94
N ASN A 144 -4.36 -12.23 0.43
CA ASN A 144 -4.84 -13.56 0.05
C ASN A 144 -5.45 -14.34 1.22
N MET A 145 -4.88 -14.27 2.42
CA MET A 145 -5.34 -15.00 3.61
C MET A 145 -6.80 -14.73 3.99
N MET A 146 -7.35 -13.59 3.57
CA MET A 146 -8.76 -13.24 3.82
C MET A 146 -9.73 -13.99 2.90
N PHE A 147 -9.25 -14.59 1.80
CA PHE A 147 -10.08 -15.30 0.84
C PHE A 147 -10.15 -16.80 1.12
N SER A 148 -10.56 -17.15 2.33
CA SER A 148 -10.78 -18.51 2.80
C SER A 148 -12.22 -18.73 3.22
N GLU A 149 -12.67 -19.99 3.31
CA GLU A 149 -14.03 -20.36 3.75
C GLU A 149 -14.39 -19.81 5.14
N LYS A 150 -13.37 -19.60 5.98
CA LYS A 150 -13.55 -19.09 7.37
C LYS A 150 -13.62 -17.57 7.47
N SER A 151 -13.49 -16.86 6.36
CA SER A 151 -13.49 -15.40 6.30
C SER A 151 -14.36 -14.90 5.14
N LEU A 152 -13.77 -14.27 4.14
CA LEU A 152 -14.52 -13.69 3.00
C LEU A 152 -14.99 -14.72 1.94
N GLY A 153 -14.77 -16.01 2.15
CA GLY A 153 -14.97 -17.03 1.12
C GLY A 153 -13.79 -17.17 0.18
N THR A 154 -13.74 -18.26 -0.57
CA THR A 154 -12.61 -18.57 -1.46
C THR A 154 -12.63 -17.70 -2.71
N VAL A 155 -11.47 -17.54 -3.37
CA VAL A 155 -11.38 -16.87 -4.68
C VAL A 155 -12.30 -17.54 -5.71
N SER A 156 -12.42 -18.89 -5.66
CA SER A 156 -13.33 -19.63 -6.54
C SER A 156 -14.80 -19.23 -6.35
N ALA A 157 -15.26 -19.13 -5.10
CA ALA A 157 -16.62 -18.73 -4.78
C ALA A 157 -16.95 -17.31 -5.29
N TRP A 158 -16.00 -16.39 -5.24
CA TRP A 158 -16.16 -15.06 -5.81
C TRP A 158 -16.22 -15.09 -7.35
N ASN A 159 -15.38 -15.90 -7.99
CA ASN A 159 -15.37 -16.08 -9.44
C ASN A 159 -16.70 -16.68 -9.95
N GLU A 160 -17.32 -17.60 -9.20
CA GLU A 160 -18.66 -18.14 -9.50
C GLU A 160 -19.72 -17.03 -9.50
N ASN A 161 -19.57 -16.02 -8.65
CA ASN A 161 -20.37 -14.80 -8.62
C ASN A 161 -19.95 -13.75 -9.68
N LYS A 162 -18.98 -14.08 -10.55
CA LYS A 162 -18.41 -13.18 -11.58
C LYS A 162 -17.72 -11.94 -10.99
N ILE A 163 -17.22 -12.06 -9.79
CA ILE A 163 -16.46 -11.03 -9.09
C ILE A 163 -15.00 -11.47 -9.01
N PRO A 164 -14.13 -10.94 -9.87
CA PRO A 164 -12.70 -11.26 -9.85
C PRO A 164 -12.01 -10.78 -8.58
N VAL A 165 -11.00 -11.52 -8.15
CA VAL A 165 -10.24 -11.24 -6.94
C VAL A 165 -8.77 -11.04 -7.26
N TYR A 166 -8.21 -9.88 -6.92
CA TYR A 166 -6.77 -9.69 -6.93
C TYR A 166 -6.21 -9.74 -5.53
N THR A 167 -5.24 -10.60 -5.31
CA THR A 167 -4.60 -10.75 -4.00
C THR A 167 -3.11 -10.47 -4.08
N GLN A 168 -2.60 -9.87 -3.04
CA GLN A 168 -1.17 -9.80 -2.77
C GLN A 168 -0.79 -10.98 -1.88
N LYS A 169 0.29 -11.67 -2.24
CA LYS A 169 0.86 -12.70 -1.39
C LYS A 169 1.35 -12.05 -0.09
N ALA A 170 0.88 -12.55 1.05
CA ALA A 170 1.42 -12.12 2.33
C ALA A 170 2.91 -12.48 2.39
N SER A 171 3.78 -11.49 2.66
CA SER A 171 5.16 -11.76 3.03
C SER A 171 5.17 -12.39 4.41
N LEU A 172 5.80 -13.53 4.55
CA LEU A 172 6.10 -14.18 5.84
C LEU A 172 7.18 -13.39 6.57
#